data_a8b934509cbfd312245708c691192335
#
_entry.id   a8b934509cbfd312245708c691192335
#
_cell.length_a   1.000
_cell.length_b   1.000
_cell.length_c   1.000
_cell.angle_alpha   90.00
_cell.angle_beta   90.00
_cell.angle_gamma   90.00
#
_symmetry.space_group_name_H-M   'P 1'
#
loop_
_entity.id
_entity.type
_entity.pdbx_description
1 polymer ?
#
loop_
_entity_poly.entity_id
_entity_poly.type
_entity_poly.pdbx_seq_one_letter_code
_entity_poly.pdbx_strand_id
1 'polypeptide(L)'
;MCLMALAIIAAVSFMATSYWLVLHPVGQLRSALERMRRGHLDTRMSVEVDDEFGQLAAGFNLMAQSLQSSHAELEDKVREKTASLNVQHQQLQALYAVSVQASEAASLQALAEGFVRQIRVAAQADAATVRWSDEANERYVLLAGDGLPQSMSVQEHCLHTGACLCGQPREQARLRVIPITPASDLQLPHCREAGFETVVSIPVQLQQRLLGEVNLFFRSTVVLTDDMRDLLSAMARHLASAMESLRATALEREAAVAEERGLIARELHDSIAQSLAFLKIQTQLLRDAVAKAATRRATAAWASWKWACANAMPTCASCWCISARAPAPRTSRPRCAPRCPSSSTRRALPPR
;
A
#
# COMPACT_ATOMS: atom_id res chain seq x y z
N MET A 1 83.07 -61.00 -4.20
CA MET A 1 82.53 -59.84 -4.98
C MET A 1 81.11 -60.09 -5.55
N CYS A 2 80.85 -61.23 -6.18
CA CYS A 2 79.50 -61.49 -6.79
C CYS A 2 78.34 -61.55 -5.80
N LEU A 3 78.54 -62.11 -4.58
CA LEU A 3 77.49 -62.18 -3.56
C LEU A 3 77.10 -60.78 -3.00
N MET A 4 78.05 -59.90 -2.85
CA MET A 4 77.78 -58.47 -2.46
C MET A 4 76.97 -57.73 -3.54
N ALA A 5 77.30 -57.90 -4.81
CA ALA A 5 76.58 -57.30 -5.90
C ALA A 5 75.11 -57.83 -5.98
N LEU A 6 74.92 -59.15 -5.80
CA LEU A 6 73.54 -59.70 -5.74
C LEU A 6 72.73 -59.20 -4.57
N ALA A 7 73.35 -59.06 -3.38
CA ALA A 7 72.66 -58.48 -2.20
C ALA A 7 72.27 -57.02 -2.40
N ILE A 8 73.12 -56.21 -3.03
CA ILE A 8 72.79 -54.79 -3.35
C ILE A 8 71.67 -54.77 -4.37
N ILE A 9 71.70 -55.56 -5.44
CA ILE A 9 70.62 -55.60 -6.46
C ILE A 9 69.32 -56.03 -5.79
N ALA A 10 69.30 -57.04 -4.93
CA ALA A 10 68.11 -57.48 -4.22
C ALA A 10 67.57 -56.40 -3.29
N ALA A 11 68.41 -55.68 -2.53
CA ALA A 11 68.02 -54.60 -1.68
C ALA A 11 67.44 -53.43 -2.44
N VAL A 12 68.07 -53.02 -3.59
CA VAL A 12 67.57 -51.95 -4.41
C VAL A 12 66.23 -52.32 -5.10
N SER A 13 66.12 -53.60 -5.56
CA SER A 13 64.90 -54.14 -6.11
C SER A 13 63.77 -54.14 -5.06
N PHE A 14 64.06 -54.57 -3.82
CA PHE A 14 63.09 -54.54 -2.74
C PHE A 14 62.67 -53.12 -2.35
N MET A 15 63.58 -52.17 -2.31
CA MET A 15 63.26 -50.76 -2.03
C MET A 15 62.42 -50.16 -3.16
N ALA A 16 62.80 -50.46 -4.43
CA ALA A 16 62.05 -49.95 -5.58
C ALA A 16 60.61 -50.52 -5.61
N THR A 17 60.46 -51.85 -5.38
CA THR A 17 59.12 -52.47 -5.31
C THR A 17 58.28 -51.95 -4.15
N SER A 18 58.89 -51.82 -2.95
CA SER A 18 58.19 -51.24 -1.78
C SER A 18 57.79 -49.81 -2.01
N TYR A 19 58.61 -48.99 -2.66
CA TYR A 19 58.27 -47.61 -3.02
C TYR A 19 57.06 -47.55 -3.98
N TRP A 20 57.09 -48.33 -5.05
CA TRP A 20 56.03 -48.34 -6.05
C TRP A 20 54.74 -48.98 -5.56
N LEU A 21 54.82 -50.07 -4.77
CA LEU A 21 53.64 -50.77 -4.29
C LEU A 21 52.95 -50.07 -3.11
N VAL A 22 53.68 -49.37 -2.23
CA VAL A 22 53.10 -48.87 -0.99
C VAL A 22 53.23 -47.34 -0.85
N LEU A 23 54.48 -46.81 -0.98
CA LEU A 23 54.71 -45.40 -0.66
C LEU A 23 54.07 -44.47 -1.71
N HIS A 24 54.09 -44.85 -2.99
CA HIS A 24 53.52 -44.03 -4.08
C HIS A 24 51.98 -43.93 -4.00
N PRO A 25 51.17 -44.98 -3.80
CA PRO A 25 49.74 -44.93 -3.64
C PRO A 25 49.35 -44.14 -2.38
N VAL A 26 50.05 -44.32 -1.25
CA VAL A 26 49.80 -43.55 -0.03
C VAL A 26 50.08 -42.05 -0.23
N GLY A 27 51.13 -41.71 -0.97
CA GLY A 27 51.44 -40.34 -1.34
C GLY A 27 50.35 -39.70 -2.20
N GLN A 28 49.81 -40.45 -3.17
CA GLN A 28 48.70 -40.01 -4.01
C GLN A 28 47.44 -39.76 -3.16
N LEU A 29 47.07 -40.71 -2.28
CA LEU A 29 45.93 -40.54 -1.40
C LEU A 29 46.06 -39.29 -0.51
N ARG A 30 47.25 -39.12 0.12
CA ARG A 30 47.53 -37.92 0.93
C ARG A 30 47.35 -36.62 0.12
N SER A 31 47.88 -36.57 -1.10
CA SER A 31 47.76 -35.39 -1.97
C SER A 31 46.33 -35.16 -2.42
N ALA A 32 45.54 -36.18 -2.68
CA ALA A 32 44.13 -36.12 -3.02
C ALA A 32 43.27 -35.60 -1.84
N LEU A 33 43.51 -36.11 -0.63
CA LEU A 33 42.88 -35.63 0.61
C LEU A 33 43.20 -34.16 0.88
N GLU A 34 44.47 -33.74 0.68
CA GLU A 34 44.87 -32.36 0.88
C GLU A 34 44.22 -31.41 -0.12
N ARG A 35 44.04 -31.82 -1.40
CA ARG A 35 43.28 -31.05 -2.40
C ARG A 35 41.81 -30.96 -2.03
N MET A 36 41.20 -32.07 -1.59
CA MET A 36 39.81 -32.10 -1.15
C MET A 36 39.61 -31.18 0.07
N ARG A 37 40.53 -31.19 1.02
CA ARG A 37 40.53 -30.29 2.20
C ARG A 37 40.56 -28.81 1.79
N ARG A 38 41.21 -28.48 0.68
CA ARG A 38 41.27 -27.10 0.11
C ARG A 38 40.04 -26.72 -0.71
N GLY A 39 39.04 -27.61 -0.78
CA GLY A 39 37.78 -27.33 -1.51
C GLY A 39 37.74 -27.87 -2.95
N HIS A 40 38.78 -28.56 -3.42
CA HIS A 40 38.79 -29.16 -4.76
C HIS A 40 38.03 -30.51 -4.74
N LEU A 41 36.70 -30.47 -4.76
CA LEU A 41 35.82 -31.62 -4.70
C LEU A 41 35.80 -32.45 -5.99
N ASP A 42 36.34 -31.92 -7.07
CA ASP A 42 36.53 -32.57 -8.38
C ASP A 42 37.71 -33.55 -8.41
N THR A 43 38.48 -33.61 -7.32
CA THR A 43 39.63 -34.49 -7.21
C THR A 43 39.21 -35.97 -7.27
N ARG A 44 39.85 -36.73 -8.17
CA ARG A 44 39.68 -38.18 -8.31
C ARG A 44 41.03 -38.86 -8.26
N MET A 45 41.05 -40.09 -7.78
CA MET A 45 42.22 -40.99 -7.81
C MET A 45 42.08 -41.98 -8.98
N SER A 46 43.20 -42.27 -9.67
CA SER A 46 43.23 -43.34 -10.67
C SER A 46 43.07 -44.70 -9.99
N VAL A 47 42.21 -45.55 -10.54
CA VAL A 47 42.04 -46.93 -10.10
C VAL A 47 42.74 -47.80 -11.12
N GLU A 48 44.05 -48.00 -10.97
CA GLU A 48 44.89 -48.70 -11.97
C GLU A 48 45.11 -50.17 -11.62
N VAL A 49 44.93 -50.58 -10.34
CA VAL A 49 45.22 -51.90 -9.84
C VAL A 49 44.03 -52.46 -9.07
N ASP A 50 43.76 -53.74 -9.23
CA ASP A 50 42.67 -54.42 -8.52
C ASP A 50 43.19 -55.06 -7.21
N ASP A 51 43.70 -54.20 -6.34
CA ASP A 51 44.22 -54.53 -5.01
C ASP A 51 43.55 -53.68 -3.93
N GLU A 52 44.04 -53.76 -2.67
CA GLU A 52 43.51 -53.01 -1.54
C GLU A 52 43.63 -51.52 -1.75
N PHE A 53 44.64 -51.02 -2.47
CA PHE A 53 44.79 -49.61 -2.82
C PHE A 53 43.82 -49.18 -3.93
N GLY A 54 43.50 -50.03 -4.89
CA GLY A 54 42.48 -49.81 -5.87
C GLY A 54 41.08 -49.69 -5.26
N GLN A 55 40.77 -50.60 -4.32
CA GLN A 55 39.52 -50.51 -3.52
C GLN A 55 39.44 -49.23 -2.71
N LEU A 56 40.54 -48.79 -2.11
CA LEU A 56 40.62 -47.54 -1.35
C LEU A 56 40.45 -46.34 -2.26
N ALA A 57 41.05 -46.32 -3.42
CA ALA A 57 40.89 -45.28 -4.44
C ALA A 57 39.44 -45.21 -4.93
N ALA A 58 38.79 -46.36 -5.19
CA ALA A 58 37.38 -46.40 -5.57
C ALA A 58 36.47 -45.86 -4.44
N GLY A 59 36.70 -46.25 -3.18
CA GLY A 59 35.98 -45.72 -2.02
C GLY A 59 36.16 -44.22 -1.84
N PHE A 60 37.39 -43.71 -2.04
CA PHE A 60 37.67 -42.28 -2.05
C PHE A 60 36.90 -41.54 -3.15
N ASN A 61 36.91 -42.05 -4.37
CA ASN A 61 36.20 -41.46 -5.49
C ASN A 61 34.68 -41.41 -5.27
N LEU A 62 34.10 -42.44 -4.67
CA LEU A 62 32.69 -42.51 -4.33
C LEU A 62 32.33 -41.48 -3.24
N MET A 63 33.16 -41.33 -2.22
CA MET A 63 33.01 -40.31 -1.19
C MET A 63 33.16 -38.89 -1.79
N ALA A 64 34.17 -38.69 -2.63
CA ALA A 64 34.39 -37.42 -3.33
C ALA A 64 33.19 -37.02 -4.21
N GLN A 65 32.62 -37.98 -4.92
CA GLN A 65 31.43 -37.78 -5.74
C GLN A 65 30.19 -37.43 -4.88
N SER A 66 29.97 -38.17 -3.82
CA SER A 66 28.86 -37.90 -2.87
C SER A 66 28.99 -36.54 -2.23
N LEU A 67 30.19 -36.13 -1.83
CA LEU A 67 30.44 -34.82 -1.24
C LEU A 67 30.23 -33.68 -2.28
N GLN A 68 30.73 -33.90 -3.51
CA GLN A 68 30.54 -32.92 -4.60
C GLN A 68 29.08 -32.73 -4.96
N SER A 69 28.30 -33.82 -5.09
CA SER A 69 26.86 -33.74 -5.39
C SER A 69 26.07 -33.08 -4.25
N SER A 70 26.40 -33.43 -2.98
CA SER A 70 25.77 -32.79 -1.82
C SER A 70 26.08 -31.31 -1.72
N HIS A 71 27.33 -30.91 -2.03
CA HIS A 71 27.71 -29.51 -2.05
C HIS A 71 26.98 -28.71 -3.15
N ALA A 72 26.90 -29.27 -4.36
CA ALA A 72 26.16 -28.66 -5.47
C ALA A 72 24.67 -28.53 -5.15
N GLU A 73 24.04 -29.56 -4.57
CA GLU A 73 22.65 -29.49 -4.14
C GLU A 73 22.42 -28.43 -3.07
N LEU A 74 23.36 -28.30 -2.12
CA LEU A 74 23.28 -27.27 -1.08
C LEU A 74 23.42 -25.86 -1.67
N GLU A 75 24.36 -25.65 -2.61
CA GLU A 75 24.54 -24.38 -3.29
C GLU A 75 23.28 -23.97 -4.05
N ASP A 76 22.66 -24.92 -4.77
CA ASP A 76 21.42 -24.66 -5.52
C ASP A 76 20.26 -24.34 -4.57
N LYS A 77 20.12 -25.06 -3.45
CA LYS A 77 19.12 -24.75 -2.41
C LYS A 77 19.36 -23.37 -1.78
N VAL A 78 20.61 -23.02 -1.50
CA VAL A 78 20.95 -21.69 -0.96
C VAL A 78 20.58 -20.61 -1.97
N ARG A 79 20.91 -20.81 -3.25
CA ARG A 79 20.58 -19.87 -4.33
C ARG A 79 19.06 -19.68 -4.48
N GLU A 80 18.30 -20.78 -4.50
CA GLU A 80 16.85 -20.77 -4.57
C GLU A 80 16.24 -20.05 -3.36
N LYS A 81 16.68 -20.39 -2.16
CA LYS A 81 16.19 -19.75 -0.92
C LYS A 81 16.54 -18.27 -0.85
N THR A 82 17.73 -17.90 -1.27
CA THR A 82 18.14 -16.49 -1.31
C THR A 82 17.32 -15.68 -2.32
N ALA A 83 17.05 -16.24 -3.50
CA ALA A 83 16.18 -15.61 -4.48
C ALA A 83 14.75 -15.45 -3.95
N SER A 84 14.18 -16.48 -3.34
CA SER A 84 12.85 -16.42 -2.70
C SER A 84 12.79 -15.37 -1.58
N LEU A 85 13.80 -15.34 -0.70
CA LEU A 85 13.88 -14.35 0.37
C LEU A 85 13.98 -12.91 -0.17
N ASN A 86 14.71 -12.68 -1.24
CA ASN A 86 14.81 -11.36 -1.87
C ASN A 86 13.45 -10.90 -2.40
N VAL A 87 12.69 -11.79 -3.05
CA VAL A 87 11.34 -11.47 -3.52
C VAL A 87 10.42 -11.12 -2.35
N GLN A 88 10.42 -11.94 -1.29
CA GLN A 88 9.61 -11.68 -0.09
C GLN A 88 10.01 -10.37 0.60
N HIS A 89 11.30 -10.06 0.65
CA HIS A 89 11.79 -8.81 1.23
C HIS A 89 11.31 -7.60 0.43
N GLN A 90 11.38 -7.65 -0.90
CA GLN A 90 10.86 -6.58 -1.76
C GLN A 90 9.35 -6.40 -1.61
N GLN A 91 8.59 -7.50 -1.53
CA GLN A 91 7.15 -7.46 -1.26
C GLN A 91 6.84 -6.79 0.08
N LEU A 92 7.57 -7.18 1.14
CA LEU A 92 7.39 -6.61 2.47
C LEU A 92 7.73 -5.11 2.49
N GLN A 93 8.80 -4.70 1.83
CA GLN A 93 9.18 -3.29 1.71
C GLN A 93 8.10 -2.47 0.99
N ALA A 94 7.54 -2.99 -0.11
CA ALA A 94 6.46 -2.32 -0.82
C ALA A 94 5.21 -2.15 0.06
N LEU A 95 4.81 -3.18 0.79
CA LEU A 95 3.67 -3.12 1.71
C LEU A 95 3.93 -2.19 2.90
N TYR A 96 5.13 -2.20 3.47
CA TYR A 96 5.53 -1.30 4.55
C TYR A 96 5.48 0.16 4.10
N ALA A 97 5.99 0.47 2.91
CA ALA A 97 5.96 1.81 2.35
C ALA A 97 4.52 2.34 2.19
N VAL A 98 3.58 1.50 1.72
CA VAL A 98 2.15 1.85 1.66
C VAL A 98 1.58 2.11 3.06
N SER A 99 1.94 1.29 4.05
CA SER A 99 1.45 1.44 5.43
C SER A 99 1.95 2.72 6.11
N VAL A 100 3.23 3.06 5.93
CA VAL A 100 3.80 4.32 6.45
C VAL A 100 3.08 5.51 5.82
N GLN A 101 2.93 5.50 4.51
CA GLN A 101 2.26 6.56 3.79
C GLN A 101 0.78 6.71 4.19
N ALA A 102 0.11 5.58 4.46
CA ALA A 102 -1.27 5.58 4.95
C ALA A 102 -1.38 6.27 6.33
N SER A 103 -0.40 6.10 7.21
CA SER A 103 -0.40 6.71 8.54
C SER A 103 -0.08 8.21 8.52
N GLU A 104 0.66 8.68 7.52
CA GLU A 104 1.07 10.08 7.37
C GLU A 104 0.12 10.90 6.49
N ALA A 105 -0.73 10.25 5.72
CA ALA A 105 -1.64 10.92 4.79
C ALA A 105 -2.71 11.74 5.53
N ALA A 106 -2.69 13.05 5.30
CA ALA A 106 -3.67 13.97 5.86
C ALA A 106 -5.03 13.95 5.12
N SER A 107 -5.07 13.37 3.93
CA SER A 107 -6.28 13.32 3.09
C SER A 107 -6.24 12.10 2.15
N LEU A 108 -7.43 11.71 1.68
CA LEU A 108 -7.58 10.64 0.70
C LEU A 108 -6.80 10.92 -0.60
N GLN A 109 -6.75 12.18 -1.02
CA GLN A 109 -6.00 12.59 -2.20
C GLN A 109 -4.50 12.43 -2.00
N ALA A 110 -3.95 12.87 -0.86
CA ALA A 110 -2.53 12.72 -0.55
C ALA A 110 -2.11 11.23 -0.46
N LEU A 111 -2.99 10.38 0.11
CA LEU A 111 -2.81 8.93 0.12
C LEU A 111 -2.74 8.37 -1.31
N ALA A 112 -3.69 8.74 -2.16
CA ALA A 112 -3.76 8.27 -3.54
C ALA A 112 -2.55 8.71 -4.37
N GLU A 113 -2.12 9.98 -4.24
CA GLU A 113 -0.95 10.53 -4.93
C GLU A 113 0.36 9.81 -4.56
N GLY A 114 0.50 9.45 -3.32
CA GLY A 114 1.67 8.71 -2.91
C GLY A 114 1.62 7.25 -3.35
N PHE A 115 0.47 6.62 -3.17
CA PHE A 115 0.29 5.23 -3.58
C PHE A 115 0.49 5.02 -5.08
N VAL A 116 -0.03 5.92 -5.92
CA VAL A 116 0.11 5.80 -7.38
C VAL A 116 1.56 5.82 -7.84
N ARG A 117 2.42 6.63 -7.20
CA ARG A 117 3.88 6.63 -7.47
C ARG A 117 4.53 5.31 -7.09
N GLN A 118 4.18 4.77 -5.92
CA GLN A 118 4.76 3.51 -5.43
C GLN A 118 4.36 2.32 -6.29
N ILE A 119 3.08 2.18 -6.61
CA ILE A 119 2.60 1.04 -7.39
C ILE A 119 3.11 1.10 -8.84
N ARG A 120 3.26 2.31 -9.42
CA ARG A 120 3.85 2.49 -10.75
C ARG A 120 5.29 1.97 -10.78
N VAL A 121 6.10 2.32 -9.78
CA VAL A 121 7.49 1.87 -9.67
C VAL A 121 7.55 0.36 -9.42
N ALA A 122 6.73 -0.17 -8.49
CA ALA A 122 6.72 -1.60 -8.17
C ALA A 122 6.32 -2.47 -9.37
N ALA A 123 5.38 -2.00 -10.18
CA ALA A 123 4.93 -2.69 -11.38
C ALA A 123 5.78 -2.37 -12.62
N GLN A 124 6.74 -1.43 -12.54
CA GLN A 124 7.48 -0.89 -13.68
C GLN A 124 6.55 -0.38 -14.80
N ALA A 125 5.43 0.23 -14.41
CA ALA A 125 4.45 0.75 -15.36
C ALA A 125 4.85 2.16 -15.87
N ASP A 126 4.45 2.48 -17.10
CA ASP A 126 4.66 3.80 -17.70
C ASP A 126 3.82 4.87 -17.04
N ALA A 127 2.57 4.52 -16.70
CA ALA A 127 1.66 5.39 -15.94
C ALA A 127 0.77 4.58 -15.00
N ALA A 128 0.21 5.25 -13.99
CA ALA A 128 -0.72 4.64 -13.05
C ALA A 128 -1.80 5.65 -12.63
N THR A 129 -2.98 5.15 -12.27
CA THR A 129 -4.09 5.93 -11.72
C THR A 129 -4.73 5.25 -10.54
N VAL A 130 -5.26 6.06 -9.62
CA VAL A 130 -6.16 5.62 -8.56
C VAL A 130 -7.49 6.34 -8.75
N ARG A 131 -8.57 5.59 -8.85
CA ARG A 131 -9.94 6.09 -8.97
C ARG A 131 -10.77 5.66 -7.77
N TRP A 132 -11.62 6.56 -7.33
CA TRP A 132 -12.63 6.29 -6.32
C TRP A 132 -13.95 5.93 -6.97
N SER A 133 -14.63 4.90 -6.47
CA SER A 133 -16.00 4.57 -6.84
C SER A 133 -16.98 5.23 -5.88
N ASP A 134 -18.07 5.80 -6.38
CA ASP A 134 -19.17 6.25 -5.53
C ASP A 134 -19.87 5.05 -4.84
N GLU A 135 -20.71 5.32 -3.83
CA GLU A 135 -21.37 4.26 -3.05
C GLU A 135 -22.32 3.41 -3.90
N ALA A 136 -22.92 3.98 -4.92
CA ALA A 136 -23.80 3.31 -5.87
C ALA A 136 -23.01 2.54 -6.94
N ASN A 137 -21.69 2.74 -7.02
CA ASN A 137 -20.83 2.24 -8.08
C ASN A 137 -21.30 2.64 -9.50
N GLU A 138 -21.85 3.84 -9.61
CA GLU A 138 -22.28 4.40 -10.90
C GLU A 138 -21.17 5.16 -11.61
N ARG A 139 -20.19 5.66 -10.84
CA ARG A 139 -19.11 6.50 -11.35
C ARG A 139 -17.77 6.24 -10.67
N TYR A 140 -16.71 6.40 -11.46
CA TYR A 140 -15.35 6.43 -11.00
C TYR A 140 -14.78 7.83 -11.14
N VAL A 141 -14.24 8.40 -10.07
CA VAL A 141 -13.61 9.72 -10.04
C VAL A 141 -12.10 9.53 -9.88
N LEU A 142 -11.33 10.17 -10.72
CA LEU A 142 -9.87 10.16 -10.64
C LEU A 142 -9.41 10.90 -9.36
N LEU A 143 -8.75 10.20 -8.46
CA LEU A 143 -8.14 10.77 -7.26
C LEU A 143 -6.71 11.23 -7.52
N ALA A 144 -5.94 10.39 -8.19
CA ALA A 144 -4.54 10.65 -8.49
C ALA A 144 -4.11 9.92 -9.76
N GLY A 145 -3.13 10.50 -10.45
CA GLY A 145 -2.46 9.89 -11.60
C GLY A 145 -0.99 10.27 -11.62
N ASP A 146 -0.15 9.34 -12.09
CA ASP A 146 1.27 9.55 -12.28
C ASP A 146 1.70 9.00 -13.64
N GLY A 147 2.47 9.79 -14.42
CA GLY A 147 2.91 9.43 -15.77
C GLY A 147 1.84 9.56 -16.86
N LEU A 148 0.62 10.04 -16.56
CA LEU A 148 -0.43 10.21 -17.54
C LEU A 148 -0.23 11.46 -18.40
N PRO A 149 -0.56 11.40 -19.70
CA PRO A 149 -0.70 12.60 -20.53
C PRO A 149 -1.79 13.51 -19.98
N GLN A 150 -1.58 14.83 -20.05
CA GLN A 150 -2.52 15.83 -19.51
C GLN A 150 -3.90 15.75 -20.17
N SER A 151 -3.97 15.46 -21.47
CA SER A 151 -5.22 15.25 -22.19
C SER A 151 -6.05 14.12 -21.59
N MET A 152 -5.42 12.98 -21.28
CA MET A 152 -6.06 11.81 -20.69
C MET A 152 -6.54 12.10 -19.25
N SER A 153 -5.76 12.82 -18.44
CA SER A 153 -6.14 13.19 -17.07
C SER A 153 -7.43 14.01 -17.03
N VAL A 154 -7.65 14.88 -18.00
CA VAL A 154 -8.86 15.71 -18.10
C VAL A 154 -10.06 14.88 -18.57
N GLN A 155 -9.87 14.04 -19.58
CA GLN A 155 -10.94 13.25 -20.20
C GLN A 155 -11.43 12.13 -19.27
N GLU A 156 -10.52 11.56 -18.47
CA GLU A 156 -10.81 10.45 -17.55
C GLU A 156 -11.06 10.88 -16.11
N HIS A 157 -11.28 12.17 -15.88
CA HIS A 157 -11.53 12.69 -14.53
C HIS A 157 -12.78 12.06 -13.88
N CYS A 158 -13.80 11.77 -14.67
CA CYS A 158 -15.02 11.12 -14.21
C CYS A 158 -15.52 10.14 -15.27
N LEU A 159 -15.56 8.86 -14.94
CA LEU A 159 -16.03 7.79 -15.81
C LEU A 159 -17.29 7.15 -15.25
N HIS A 160 -18.26 6.87 -16.12
CA HIS A 160 -19.38 6.02 -15.76
C HIS A 160 -18.94 4.55 -15.70
N THR A 161 -19.47 3.83 -14.73
CA THR A 161 -19.22 2.39 -14.58
C THR A 161 -19.66 1.66 -15.85
N GLY A 162 -18.78 0.83 -16.40
CA GLY A 162 -19.01 0.11 -17.66
C GLY A 162 -18.79 0.93 -18.93
N ALA A 163 -18.48 2.24 -18.84
CA ALA A 163 -18.17 3.05 -20.03
C ALA A 163 -16.78 2.72 -20.62
N CYS A 164 -15.91 2.12 -19.82
CA CYS A 164 -14.58 1.69 -20.21
C CYS A 164 -14.34 0.25 -19.72
N LEU A 165 -13.49 -0.50 -20.42
CA LEU A 165 -13.08 -1.86 -19.98
C LEU A 165 -12.35 -1.84 -18.63
N CYS A 166 -11.75 -0.75 -18.22
CA CYS A 166 -11.18 -0.56 -16.90
C CYS A 166 -12.28 -0.20 -15.92
N GLY A 167 -13.14 0.59 -15.88
CA GLY A 167 -14.16 0.94 -14.90
C GLY A 167 -15.32 -0.06 -14.82
N GLN A 168 -15.10 -1.21 -14.20
CA GLN A 168 -16.10 -2.29 -14.19
C GLN A 168 -17.12 -2.18 -13.06
N PRO A 169 -18.32 -2.78 -13.23
CA PRO A 169 -19.29 -2.97 -12.18
C PRO A 169 -18.72 -3.79 -11.03
N ARG A 170 -19.23 -3.55 -9.81
CA ARG A 170 -18.78 -4.22 -8.56
C ARG A 170 -18.77 -5.76 -8.67
N GLU A 171 -19.75 -6.34 -9.33
CA GLU A 171 -19.89 -7.79 -9.48
C GLU A 171 -18.80 -8.41 -10.35
N GLN A 172 -18.14 -7.62 -11.19
CA GLN A 172 -17.09 -8.05 -12.10
C GLN A 172 -15.69 -7.54 -11.69
N ALA A 173 -15.60 -6.88 -10.53
CA ALA A 173 -14.35 -6.29 -10.05
C ALA A 173 -13.32 -7.37 -9.71
N ARG A 174 -12.33 -7.55 -10.58
CA ARG A 174 -11.19 -8.46 -10.43
C ARG A 174 -9.95 -7.89 -11.10
N LEU A 175 -8.77 -8.36 -10.69
CA LEU A 175 -7.54 -8.03 -11.37
C LEU A 175 -7.55 -8.59 -12.79
N ARG A 176 -7.35 -7.73 -13.78
CA ARG A 176 -7.36 -8.08 -15.20
C ARG A 176 -6.24 -7.41 -15.94
N VAL A 177 -5.70 -8.13 -16.91
CA VAL A 177 -4.78 -7.60 -17.91
C VAL A 177 -5.61 -7.39 -19.19
N ILE A 178 -5.69 -6.18 -19.66
CA ILE A 178 -6.53 -5.76 -20.78
C ILE A 178 -5.59 -5.31 -21.92
N PRO A 179 -5.42 -6.10 -22.97
CA PRO A 179 -4.67 -5.66 -24.14
C PRO A 179 -5.48 -4.62 -24.93
N ILE A 180 -4.83 -3.54 -25.36
CA ILE A 180 -5.44 -2.51 -26.18
C ILE A 180 -5.23 -2.92 -27.65
N THR A 181 -6.26 -3.51 -28.23
CA THR A 181 -6.25 -3.96 -29.64
C THR A 181 -7.13 -3.04 -30.49
N PRO A 182 -6.99 -3.04 -31.81
CA PRO A 182 -7.89 -2.29 -32.71
C PRO A 182 -9.39 -2.62 -32.49
N ALA A 183 -9.70 -3.83 -32.06
CA ALA A 183 -11.07 -4.25 -31.73
C ALA A 183 -11.60 -3.64 -30.42
N SER A 184 -10.73 -3.19 -29.51
CA SER A 184 -11.08 -2.55 -28.26
C SER A 184 -11.17 -1.01 -28.34
N ASP A 185 -11.03 -0.44 -29.53
CA ASP A 185 -11.04 1.02 -29.79
C ASP A 185 -12.29 1.73 -29.27
N LEU A 186 -13.44 1.09 -29.36
CA LEU A 186 -14.71 1.67 -28.90
C LEU A 186 -14.81 1.75 -27.36
N GLN A 187 -13.94 1.02 -26.62
CA GLN A 187 -14.02 0.89 -25.19
C GLN A 187 -12.79 1.45 -24.44
N LEU A 188 -11.71 1.79 -25.17
CA LEU A 188 -10.46 2.33 -24.63
C LEU A 188 -9.86 3.44 -25.50
N PRO A 189 -10.65 4.43 -26.00
CA PRO A 189 -10.15 5.39 -26.98
C PRO A 189 -9.00 6.23 -26.43
N HIS A 190 -9.08 6.70 -25.19
CA HIS A 190 -8.07 7.56 -24.59
C HIS A 190 -6.75 6.85 -24.30
N CYS A 191 -6.81 5.56 -23.92
CA CYS A 191 -5.62 4.77 -23.66
C CYS A 191 -4.79 4.57 -24.93
N ARG A 192 -5.45 4.33 -26.05
CA ARG A 192 -4.79 4.15 -27.34
C ARG A 192 -4.22 5.46 -27.91
N GLU A 193 -4.97 6.55 -27.83
CA GLU A 193 -4.48 7.88 -28.24
C GLU A 193 -3.24 8.28 -27.43
N ALA A 194 -3.14 7.85 -26.17
CA ALA A 194 -1.98 8.04 -25.31
C ALA A 194 -0.80 7.10 -25.62
N GLY A 195 -0.96 6.13 -26.55
CA GLY A 195 0.07 5.20 -26.98
C GLY A 195 0.32 4.05 -26.01
N PHE A 196 -0.68 3.67 -25.20
CA PHE A 196 -0.60 2.50 -24.33
C PHE A 196 -1.07 1.23 -25.10
N GLU A 197 -0.42 0.09 -24.81
CA GLU A 197 -0.72 -1.22 -25.40
C GLU A 197 -1.40 -2.18 -24.42
N THR A 198 -1.19 -1.98 -23.12
CA THR A 198 -1.76 -2.83 -22.08
C THR A 198 -2.21 -2.00 -20.90
N VAL A 199 -3.39 -2.32 -20.35
CA VAL A 199 -3.88 -1.80 -19.07
C VAL A 199 -4.06 -2.96 -18.10
N VAL A 200 -3.52 -2.80 -16.89
CA VAL A 200 -3.80 -3.71 -15.78
C VAL A 200 -4.74 -3.01 -14.82
N SER A 201 -5.94 -3.55 -14.67
CA SER A 201 -6.98 -3.03 -13.78
C SER A 201 -7.01 -3.88 -12.51
N ILE A 202 -6.92 -3.20 -11.35
CA ILE A 202 -6.82 -3.80 -10.03
C ILE A 202 -7.91 -3.19 -9.15
N PRO A 203 -8.90 -3.97 -8.68
CA PRO A 203 -9.94 -3.44 -7.81
C PRO A 203 -9.40 -3.10 -6.42
N VAL A 204 -9.77 -1.93 -5.92
CA VAL A 204 -9.55 -1.51 -4.54
C VAL A 204 -10.80 -1.86 -3.76
N GLN A 205 -10.76 -2.99 -3.07
CA GLN A 205 -11.92 -3.49 -2.32
C GLN A 205 -11.55 -3.94 -0.92
N LEU A 206 -12.44 -3.68 0.01
CA LEU A 206 -12.34 -4.15 1.39
C LEU A 206 -13.56 -5.04 1.68
N GLN A 207 -13.29 -6.29 2.06
CA GLN A 207 -14.33 -7.33 2.17
C GLN A 207 -15.11 -7.48 0.85
N GLN A 208 -16.37 -7.12 0.82
CA GLN A 208 -17.23 -7.16 -0.39
C GLN A 208 -17.56 -5.75 -0.92
N ARG A 209 -16.95 -4.70 -0.38
CA ARG A 209 -17.21 -3.33 -0.79
C ARG A 209 -16.12 -2.85 -1.75
N LEU A 210 -16.51 -2.48 -2.94
CA LEU A 210 -15.63 -1.85 -3.91
C LEU A 210 -15.50 -0.35 -3.55
N LEU A 211 -14.28 0.09 -3.29
CA LEU A 211 -13.95 1.47 -2.96
C LEU A 211 -13.42 2.23 -4.17
N GLY A 212 -12.88 1.51 -5.14
CA GLY A 212 -12.28 2.12 -6.30
C GLY A 212 -11.48 1.15 -7.15
N GLU A 213 -10.62 1.68 -7.97
CA GLU A 213 -9.81 0.92 -8.93
C GLU A 213 -8.44 1.57 -9.11
N VAL A 214 -7.42 0.75 -9.25
CA VAL A 214 -6.08 1.16 -9.67
C VAL A 214 -5.86 0.66 -11.09
N ASN A 215 -5.43 1.54 -11.99
CA ASN A 215 -5.08 1.17 -13.34
C ASN A 215 -3.60 1.46 -13.59
N LEU A 216 -2.90 0.45 -14.12
CA LEU A 216 -1.51 0.54 -14.56
C LEU A 216 -1.47 0.49 -16.08
N PHE A 217 -0.75 1.39 -16.69
CA PHE A 217 -0.66 1.54 -18.14
C PHE A 217 0.75 1.23 -18.62
N PHE A 218 0.84 0.44 -19.67
CA PHE A 218 2.10 0.00 -20.27
C PHE A 218 2.10 0.29 -21.76
N ARG A 219 3.25 0.75 -22.28
CA ARG A 219 3.49 0.97 -23.71
C ARG A 219 4.00 -0.29 -24.43
N SER A 220 3.91 -1.42 -23.77
CA SER A 220 4.28 -2.74 -24.28
C SER A 220 3.26 -3.77 -23.85
N THR A 221 3.26 -4.92 -24.53
CA THR A 221 2.47 -6.06 -24.10
C THR A 221 3.06 -6.67 -22.86
N VAL A 222 2.29 -6.75 -21.77
CA VAL A 222 2.73 -7.25 -20.47
C VAL A 222 1.96 -8.50 -20.08
N VAL A 223 2.70 -9.52 -19.62
CA VAL A 223 2.16 -10.71 -18.98
C VAL A 223 2.59 -10.67 -17.51
N LEU A 224 1.62 -10.63 -16.61
CA LEU A 224 1.90 -10.62 -15.17
C LEU A 224 2.19 -12.03 -14.67
N THR A 225 3.29 -12.18 -13.94
CA THR A 225 3.56 -13.40 -13.16
C THR A 225 2.60 -13.49 -11.98
N ASP A 226 2.42 -14.69 -11.42
CA ASP A 226 1.54 -14.89 -10.27
C ASP A 226 2.04 -14.11 -9.05
N ASP A 227 3.36 -14.07 -8.80
CA ASP A 227 3.97 -13.26 -7.74
C ASP A 227 3.64 -11.77 -7.88
N MET A 228 3.68 -11.23 -9.09
CA MET A 228 3.34 -9.84 -9.36
C MET A 228 1.84 -9.59 -9.17
N ARG A 229 0.98 -10.52 -9.57
CA ARG A 229 -0.48 -10.43 -9.33
C ARG A 229 -0.78 -10.37 -7.83
N ASP A 230 -0.12 -11.21 -7.04
CA ASP A 230 -0.29 -11.28 -5.59
C ASP A 230 0.22 -10.00 -4.92
N LEU A 231 1.38 -9.49 -5.31
CA LEU A 231 1.92 -8.23 -4.82
C LEU A 231 0.97 -7.06 -5.10
N LEU A 232 0.55 -6.88 -6.34
CA LEU A 232 -0.35 -5.79 -6.74
C LEU A 232 -1.70 -5.88 -6.02
N SER A 233 -2.24 -7.09 -5.88
CA SER A 233 -3.47 -7.33 -5.13
C SER A 233 -3.32 -7.03 -3.64
N ALA A 234 -2.16 -7.36 -3.04
CA ALA A 234 -1.86 -7.05 -1.66
C ALA A 234 -1.74 -5.52 -1.46
N MET A 235 -1.03 -4.81 -2.34
CA MET A 235 -0.92 -3.35 -2.29
C MET A 235 -2.30 -2.68 -2.39
N ALA A 236 -3.15 -3.13 -3.31
CA ALA A 236 -4.51 -2.61 -3.46
C ALA A 236 -5.39 -2.85 -2.21
N ARG A 237 -5.25 -4.01 -1.54
CA ARG A 237 -5.93 -4.27 -0.26
C ARG A 237 -5.45 -3.34 0.85
N HIS A 238 -4.14 -3.06 0.92
CA HIS A 238 -3.61 -2.09 1.88
C HIS A 238 -4.12 -0.68 1.62
N LEU A 239 -4.17 -0.26 0.35
CA LEU A 239 -4.80 1.00 -0.03
C LEU A 239 -6.26 1.05 0.42
N ALA A 240 -7.04 -0.01 0.16
CA ALA A 240 -8.44 -0.09 0.56
C ALA A 240 -8.62 0.08 2.08
N SER A 241 -7.80 -0.60 2.88
CA SER A 241 -7.81 -0.47 4.34
C SER A 241 -7.46 0.94 4.81
N ALA A 242 -6.45 1.57 4.19
CA ALA A 242 -6.05 2.93 4.50
C ALA A 242 -7.13 3.96 4.14
N MET A 243 -7.76 3.80 2.97
CA MET A 243 -8.87 4.66 2.52
C MET A 243 -10.05 4.60 3.49
N GLU A 244 -10.43 3.40 3.93
CA GLU A 244 -11.54 3.22 4.88
C GLU A 244 -11.19 3.77 6.26
N SER A 245 -9.95 3.58 6.74
CA SER A 245 -9.47 4.17 8.00
C SER A 245 -9.54 5.70 7.99
N LEU A 246 -9.07 6.34 6.92
CA LEU A 246 -9.18 7.80 6.77
C LEU A 246 -10.63 8.28 6.72
N ARG A 247 -11.51 7.53 6.04
CA ARG A 247 -12.93 7.83 6.00
C ARG A 247 -13.58 7.71 7.37
N ALA A 248 -13.30 6.62 8.09
CA ALA A 248 -13.83 6.42 9.45
C ALA A 248 -13.39 7.55 10.39
N THR A 249 -12.11 7.90 10.37
CA THR A 249 -11.57 9.02 11.17
C THR A 249 -12.22 10.36 10.81
N ALA A 250 -12.49 10.61 9.52
CA ALA A 250 -13.17 11.82 9.09
C ALA A 250 -14.62 11.88 9.60
N LEU A 251 -15.35 10.78 9.53
CA LEU A 251 -16.72 10.66 10.04
C LEU A 251 -16.78 10.84 11.56
N GLU A 252 -15.86 10.22 12.30
CA GLU A 252 -15.76 10.39 13.76
C GLU A 252 -15.51 11.85 14.15
N ARG A 253 -14.63 12.54 13.44
CA ARG A 253 -14.36 13.98 13.66
C ARG A 253 -15.59 14.83 13.36
N GLU A 254 -16.31 14.56 12.28
CA GLU A 254 -17.55 15.27 11.93
C GLU A 254 -18.63 15.04 13.01
N ALA A 255 -18.79 13.80 13.48
CA ALA A 255 -19.71 13.44 14.54
C ALA A 255 -19.36 14.16 15.85
N ALA A 256 -18.09 14.18 16.27
CA ALA A 256 -17.63 14.88 17.47
C ALA A 256 -17.88 16.39 17.39
N VAL A 257 -17.62 17.02 16.24
CA VAL A 257 -17.91 18.44 16.01
C VAL A 257 -19.41 18.71 16.05
N ALA A 258 -20.24 17.84 15.50
CA ALA A 258 -21.69 17.97 15.53
C ALA A 258 -22.23 17.85 16.95
N GLU A 259 -21.71 16.92 17.75
CA GLU A 259 -22.05 16.74 19.17
C GLU A 259 -21.66 17.97 20.00
N GLU A 260 -20.42 18.47 19.85
CA GLU A 260 -19.95 19.69 20.53
C GLU A 260 -20.84 20.89 20.22
N ARG A 261 -21.19 21.08 18.93
CA ARG A 261 -22.14 22.15 18.52
C ARG A 261 -23.51 21.98 19.18
N GLY A 262 -23.98 20.72 19.28
CA GLY A 262 -25.24 20.42 19.94
C GLY A 262 -25.21 20.72 21.45
N LEU A 263 -24.11 20.47 22.12
CA LEU A 263 -23.89 20.81 23.53
C LEU A 263 -23.88 22.35 23.74
N ILE A 264 -23.08 23.05 22.93
CA ILE A 264 -22.98 24.51 22.97
C ILE A 264 -24.35 25.17 22.72
N ALA A 265 -25.09 24.68 21.73
CA ALA A 265 -26.42 25.21 21.40
C ALA A 265 -27.41 25.05 22.57
N ARG A 266 -27.37 23.90 23.27
CA ARG A 266 -28.22 23.68 24.48
C ARG A 266 -27.82 24.60 25.61
N GLU A 267 -26.53 24.71 25.93
CA GLU A 267 -26.02 25.58 26.98
C GLU A 267 -26.37 27.07 26.74
N LEU A 268 -26.25 27.50 25.47
CA LEU A 268 -26.68 28.84 25.07
C LEU A 268 -28.18 29.04 25.21
N HIS A 269 -28.99 28.04 24.80
CA HIS A 269 -30.44 28.12 24.92
C HIS A 269 -30.89 28.24 26.38
N ASP A 270 -30.28 27.42 27.23
CA ASP A 270 -30.59 27.41 28.66
C ASP A 270 -30.18 28.74 29.34
N SER A 271 -29.00 29.26 29.02
CA SER A 271 -28.52 30.56 29.52
C SER A 271 -29.42 31.73 29.06
N ILE A 272 -29.80 31.74 27.79
CA ILE A 272 -30.72 32.74 27.23
C ILE A 272 -32.10 32.63 27.89
N ALA A 273 -32.63 31.40 28.01
CA ALA A 273 -33.93 31.18 28.64
C ALA A 273 -33.97 31.66 30.09
N GLN A 274 -32.91 31.35 30.88
CA GLN A 274 -32.75 31.83 32.24
C GLN A 274 -32.69 33.38 32.31
N SER A 275 -31.90 34.02 31.45
CA SER A 275 -31.78 35.47 31.37
C SER A 275 -33.12 36.14 31.03
N LEU A 276 -33.85 35.58 30.06
CA LEU A 276 -35.17 36.07 29.65
C LEU A 276 -36.21 35.89 30.77
N ALA A 277 -36.21 34.74 31.47
CA ALA A 277 -37.08 34.49 32.61
C ALA A 277 -36.81 35.48 33.73
N PHE A 278 -35.55 35.77 34.07
CA PHE A 278 -35.16 36.76 35.06
C PHE A 278 -35.63 38.17 34.64
N LEU A 279 -35.41 38.60 33.39
CA LEU A 279 -35.88 39.88 32.90
C LEU A 279 -37.41 39.99 32.95
N LYS A 280 -38.13 38.92 32.63
CA LYS A 280 -39.59 38.87 32.74
C LYS A 280 -40.06 39.10 34.19
N ILE A 281 -39.40 38.44 35.14
CA ILE A 281 -39.71 38.63 36.58
C ILE A 281 -39.44 40.09 37.00
N GLN A 282 -38.29 40.65 36.62
CA GLN A 282 -37.93 42.04 36.97
C GLN A 282 -38.88 43.06 36.36
N THR A 283 -39.29 42.88 35.09
CA THR A 283 -40.29 43.77 34.46
C THR A 283 -41.67 43.69 35.11
N GLN A 284 -42.06 42.47 35.58
CA GLN A 284 -43.31 42.30 36.32
C GLN A 284 -43.27 43.01 37.68
N LEU A 285 -42.16 42.88 38.43
CA LEU A 285 -41.96 43.57 39.69
C LEU A 285 -41.97 45.10 39.56
N LEU A 286 -41.35 45.63 38.50
CA LEU A 286 -41.38 47.04 38.17
C LEU A 286 -42.80 47.51 37.89
N ARG A 287 -43.54 46.76 37.06
CA ARG A 287 -44.94 47.03 36.71
C ARG A 287 -45.83 47.08 37.94
N ASP A 288 -45.69 46.10 38.85
CA ASP A 288 -46.43 46.04 40.10
C ASP A 288 -46.08 47.21 41.07
N ALA A 289 -44.82 47.63 41.14
CA ALA A 289 -44.38 48.77 41.93
C ALA A 289 -44.94 50.07 41.38
N VAL A 290 -44.98 50.28 40.11
CA VAL A 290 -45.57 51.44 39.43
C VAL A 290 -47.09 51.50 39.68
N ALA A 291 -47.78 50.34 39.49
CA ALA A 291 -49.24 50.27 39.68
C ALA A 291 -49.71 50.57 41.13
N LYS A 292 -48.88 50.23 42.12
CA LYS A 292 -49.19 50.53 43.55
C LYS A 292 -48.76 51.92 44.05
N ALA A 293 -48.32 52.81 43.15
CA ALA A 293 -47.81 54.18 43.41
C ALA A 293 -46.71 54.20 44.50
N ALA A 294 -45.99 53.13 44.67
CA ALA A 294 -44.95 52.99 45.70
C ALA A 294 -43.59 53.41 45.09
N THR A 295 -43.31 54.73 45.15
CA THR A 295 -42.09 55.34 44.62
C THR A 295 -40.80 54.68 45.11
N ARG A 296 -40.75 54.23 46.37
CA ARG A 296 -39.56 53.49 46.87
C ARG A 296 -39.36 52.12 46.32
N ARG A 297 -40.43 51.40 46.01
CA ARG A 297 -40.31 50.05 45.43
C ARG A 297 -39.98 50.12 43.89
N ALA A 298 -40.49 51.15 43.22
CA ALA A 298 -40.21 51.40 41.81
C ALA A 298 -38.70 51.68 41.59
N THR A 299 -38.08 52.48 42.46
CA THR A 299 -36.62 52.77 42.37
C THR A 299 -35.75 51.51 42.61
N ALA A 300 -36.14 50.68 43.57
CA ALA A 300 -35.41 49.42 43.84
C ALA A 300 -35.58 48.41 42.71
N ALA A 301 -36.77 48.25 42.16
CA ALA A 301 -37.00 47.34 40.95
C ALA A 301 -36.28 47.87 39.74
N TRP A 302 -36.21 49.17 39.54
CA TRP A 302 -35.45 49.80 38.42
C TRP A 302 -33.95 49.59 38.61
N ALA A 303 -33.39 49.67 39.82
CA ALA A 303 -31.97 49.41 40.07
C ALA A 303 -31.60 47.94 39.83
N SER A 304 -32.46 46.98 40.25
CA SER A 304 -32.25 45.56 40.01
C SER A 304 -32.38 45.18 38.50
N TRP A 305 -33.30 45.85 37.79
CA TRP A 305 -33.42 45.67 36.33
C TRP A 305 -32.17 46.17 35.61
N LYS A 306 -31.64 47.38 35.98
CA LYS A 306 -30.38 47.90 35.47
C LYS A 306 -29.20 46.94 35.72
N TRP A 307 -29.10 46.40 36.93
CA TRP A 307 -28.07 45.41 37.25
C TRP A 307 -28.21 44.12 36.46
N ALA A 308 -29.43 43.62 36.25
CA ALA A 308 -29.70 42.44 35.42
C ALA A 308 -29.32 42.62 33.96
N CYS A 309 -29.69 43.79 33.41
CA CYS A 309 -29.29 44.11 32.02
C CYS A 309 -27.77 44.23 31.86
N ALA A 310 -27.09 44.85 32.83
CA ALA A 310 -25.62 44.95 32.80
C ALA A 310 -24.89 43.61 32.90
N ASN A 311 -25.46 42.67 33.68
CA ASN A 311 -24.85 41.33 33.85
C ASN A 311 -25.30 40.30 32.76
N ALA A 312 -26.44 40.49 32.11
CA ALA A 312 -26.87 39.63 31.01
C ALA A 312 -26.08 39.92 29.73
N MET A 313 -25.64 41.17 29.50
CA MET A 313 -24.82 41.52 28.33
C MET A 313 -23.44 40.85 28.28
N PRO A 314 -22.67 40.69 29.38
CA PRO A 314 -21.38 40.02 29.30
C PRO A 314 -21.48 38.56 28.89
N THR A 315 -22.51 37.84 29.32
CA THR A 315 -22.73 36.43 28.95
C THR A 315 -23.08 36.28 27.47
N CYS A 316 -23.91 37.18 26.93
CA CYS A 316 -24.18 37.22 25.49
C CYS A 316 -22.93 37.62 24.67
N ALA A 317 -22.16 38.62 25.15
CA ALA A 317 -20.93 39.05 24.46
C ALA A 317 -19.83 37.98 24.52
N SER A 318 -19.71 37.26 25.64
CA SER A 318 -18.76 36.16 25.79
C SER A 318 -19.12 34.97 24.87
N CYS A 319 -20.39 34.64 24.75
CA CYS A 319 -20.87 33.61 23.83
C CYS A 319 -20.65 33.99 22.36
N TRP A 320 -20.86 35.29 22.05
CA TRP A 320 -20.60 35.76 20.69
C TRP A 320 -19.10 35.79 20.35
N CYS A 321 -18.26 36.13 21.32
CA CYS A 321 -16.80 36.09 21.15
C CYS A 321 -16.26 34.66 21.04
N ILE A 322 -16.84 33.68 21.74
CA ILE A 322 -16.47 32.26 21.59
C ILE A 322 -16.91 31.73 20.21
N SER A 323 -18.09 32.09 19.76
CA SER A 323 -18.56 31.73 18.39
C SER A 323 -17.77 32.47 17.30
N ALA A 324 -17.28 33.69 17.56
CA ALA A 324 -16.46 34.43 16.59
C ALA A 324 -14.96 34.07 16.63
N ARG A 325 -14.47 33.41 17.72
CA ARG A 325 -13.11 32.88 17.84
C ARG A 325 -13.00 31.39 17.50
N ALA A 326 -14.09 30.70 17.28
CA ALA A 326 -14.00 29.42 16.59
C ALA A 326 -13.30 29.69 15.24
N PRO A 327 -12.16 29.08 14.94
CA PRO A 327 -11.60 29.15 13.60
C PRO A 327 -12.74 28.74 12.70
N ALA A 328 -13.05 29.59 11.71
CA ALA A 328 -13.96 29.21 10.66
C ALA A 328 -13.55 27.79 10.26
N PRO A 329 -14.42 26.82 10.30
CA PRO A 329 -14.06 25.51 9.84
C PRO A 329 -13.52 25.79 8.45
N ARG A 330 -12.21 25.57 8.25
CA ARG A 330 -11.76 25.29 6.89
C ARG A 330 -12.64 24.12 6.52
N THR A 331 -13.73 24.45 5.88
CA THR A 331 -14.58 23.48 5.24
C THR A 331 -13.71 22.84 4.19
N SER A 332 -12.87 21.94 4.60
CA SER A 332 -12.68 20.74 3.87
C SER A 332 -13.99 19.93 4.06
N ARG A 333 -15.11 20.50 3.61
CA ARG A 333 -16.01 19.59 2.92
C ARG A 333 -15.05 18.85 2.01
N PRO A 334 -14.96 17.53 2.06
CA PRO A 334 -14.48 16.82 0.90
C PRO A 334 -15.34 17.48 -0.19
N ARG A 335 -14.69 18.30 -1.03
CA ARG A 335 -15.41 18.97 -2.12
C ARG A 335 -16.06 17.79 -2.78
N CYS A 336 -17.37 17.70 -2.58
CA CYS A 336 -18.17 16.68 -3.23
C CYS A 336 -17.66 16.67 -4.63
N ALA A 337 -17.18 15.52 -5.07
CA ALA A 337 -16.51 15.31 -6.32
C ALA A 337 -17.07 16.30 -7.35
N PRO A 338 -16.23 17.04 -8.08
CA PRO A 338 -16.71 18.03 -9.01
C PRO A 338 -17.84 17.40 -9.80
N ARG A 339 -18.99 18.05 -9.82
CA ARG A 339 -20.17 17.53 -10.52
C ARG A 339 -19.74 17.21 -11.93
N CYS A 340 -19.81 15.96 -12.33
CA CYS A 340 -19.64 15.59 -13.71
C CYS A 340 -20.61 16.45 -14.53
N PRO A 341 -20.15 17.18 -15.56
CA PRO A 341 -21.04 17.94 -16.40
C PRO A 341 -22.09 16.98 -16.98
N SER A 342 -23.36 17.23 -16.71
CA SER A 342 -24.45 16.49 -17.32
C SER A 342 -24.37 16.69 -18.83
N SER A 343 -23.99 15.66 -19.57
CA SER A 343 -24.07 15.64 -21.03
C SER A 343 -25.54 15.57 -21.46
N SER A 344 -26.27 16.67 -21.36
CA SER A 344 -27.55 16.85 -22.01
C SER A 344 -27.35 17.44 -23.41
N THR A 345 -26.79 16.66 -24.31
CA THR A 345 -27.00 16.86 -25.76
C THR A 345 -27.80 15.65 -26.27
N ARG A 346 -29.11 15.69 -26.00
CA ARG A 346 -30.07 15.02 -26.89
C ARG A 346 -29.92 15.68 -28.25
N ARG A 347 -29.23 15.04 -29.17
CA ARG A 347 -29.40 15.31 -30.60
C ARG A 347 -30.82 14.88 -30.95
N ALA A 348 -31.66 15.88 -31.23
CA ALA A 348 -32.92 15.68 -31.88
C ALA A 348 -32.65 15.05 -33.25
N LEU A 349 -33.24 13.89 -33.51
CA LEU A 349 -33.39 13.33 -34.85
C LEU A 349 -34.44 14.15 -35.59
N PRO A 350 -34.25 14.46 -36.89
CA PRO A 350 -35.25 15.16 -37.68
C PRO A 350 -36.43 14.26 -37.98
N PRO A 351 -37.62 14.81 -38.16
CA PRO A 351 -38.84 14.06 -38.47
C PRO A 351 -38.84 13.58 -39.92
N ARG A 352 -39.25 12.34 -40.09
CA ARG A 352 -39.88 11.87 -41.32
C ARG A 352 -41.35 11.69 -41.10
#